data_b17ba2f14ff563a5effe4077807fb4eb
#
_entry.id   b17ba2f14ff563a5effe4077807fb4eb
#
_cell.length_a   1.000
_cell.length_b   1.000
_cell.length_c   1.000
_cell.angle_alpha   90.00
_cell.angle_beta   90.00
_cell.angle_gamma   90.00
#
_symmetry.space_group_name_H-M   'P 1'
#
loop_
_entity.id
_entity.type
_entity.pdbx_description
1 polymer ?
#
loop_
_entity_poly.entity_id
_entity_poly.type
_entity_poly.pdbx_seq_one_letter_code
_entity_poly.pdbx_strand_id
1 'polypeptide(L)'
;MIDTGIYNDNQEEYQKLVNDIYKKYPNGITLSPEYAQLIQENILRFFIRLARYKFVAKMLKRSDSVLEVGSGSGIGSMFLSQHCKHVTGIDVKTTEVEEAKGINIRENVDFIAQDLFELTLEKKFDVVVSLDVIEHLSEQKAHQFLGAQTSHLADAGMLIVGTPSIYSYPYQSALSQASHVKCYDLPELLELMGKYVQRTIAFSMNDELVHTGHHKMAWYYFVIGFGKK
;
A
#
# COMPACT_ATOMS: atom_id res chain seq x y z
N MET A 1 -19.54 -28.87 -32.17
CA MET A 1 -20.07 -28.76 -30.82
C MET A 1 -18.86 -28.62 -29.90
N ILE A 2 -18.73 -27.53 -29.24
CA ILE A 2 -17.68 -27.34 -28.23
C ILE A 2 -18.15 -28.16 -27.01
N ASP A 3 -17.34 -29.15 -26.64
CA ASP A 3 -17.60 -29.94 -25.43
C ASP A 3 -17.50 -28.97 -24.22
N THR A 4 -18.64 -28.66 -23.63
CA THR A 4 -18.75 -27.77 -22.47
C THR A 4 -18.58 -28.54 -21.17
N GLY A 5 -17.74 -29.56 -21.10
CA GLY A 5 -17.36 -30.31 -19.89
C GLY A 5 -16.86 -29.45 -18.72
N ILE A 6 -16.99 -28.11 -18.84
CA ILE A 6 -16.73 -27.10 -17.80
C ILE A 6 -17.88 -27.03 -16.77
N TYR A 7 -19.07 -27.50 -17.09
CA TYR A 7 -20.23 -27.50 -16.18
C TYR A 7 -20.50 -28.91 -15.63
N ASN A 8 -19.58 -29.42 -14.84
CA ASN A 8 -19.89 -30.55 -13.99
C ASN A 8 -20.80 -30.09 -12.87
N ASP A 9 -21.97 -30.73 -12.75
CA ASP A 9 -22.85 -30.57 -11.60
C ASP A 9 -22.24 -31.28 -10.37
N ASN A 10 -21.18 -30.69 -9.82
CA ASN A 10 -20.41 -31.22 -8.70
C ASN A 10 -20.87 -30.59 -7.38
N GLN A 11 -22.17 -30.61 -7.15
CA GLN A 11 -22.78 -30.03 -5.94
C GLN A 11 -22.19 -30.56 -4.63
N GLU A 12 -21.85 -31.84 -4.58
CA GLU A 12 -21.22 -32.45 -3.40
C GLU A 12 -19.82 -31.89 -3.14
N GLU A 13 -19.00 -31.75 -4.16
CA GLU A 13 -17.66 -31.16 -4.03
C GLU A 13 -17.73 -29.68 -3.66
N TYR A 14 -18.62 -28.92 -4.31
CA TYR A 14 -18.88 -27.53 -3.94
C TYR A 14 -19.28 -27.40 -2.47
N GLN A 15 -20.22 -28.19 -2.00
CA GLN A 15 -20.70 -28.16 -0.62
C GLN A 15 -19.59 -28.52 0.38
N LYS A 16 -18.73 -29.49 0.03
CA LYS A 16 -17.55 -29.84 0.83
C LYS A 16 -16.60 -28.66 0.94
N LEU A 17 -16.24 -28.02 -0.19
CA LEU A 17 -15.33 -26.86 -0.21
C LEU A 17 -15.90 -25.68 0.59
N VAL A 18 -17.19 -25.40 0.49
CA VAL A 18 -17.87 -24.37 1.29
C VAL A 18 -17.79 -24.70 2.78
N ASN A 19 -18.09 -25.93 3.17
CA ASN A 19 -17.99 -26.37 4.55
C ASN A 19 -16.56 -26.24 5.11
N ASP A 20 -15.55 -26.53 4.32
CA ASP A 20 -14.14 -26.37 4.72
C ASP A 20 -13.79 -24.89 4.92
N ILE A 21 -14.32 -23.96 4.11
CA ILE A 21 -14.18 -22.52 4.32
C ILE A 21 -14.80 -22.09 5.66
N TYR A 22 -16.05 -22.51 5.93
CA TYR A 22 -16.72 -22.17 7.20
C TYR A 22 -16.03 -22.78 8.42
N LYS A 23 -15.46 -23.98 8.31
CA LYS A 23 -14.63 -24.57 9.37
C LYS A 23 -13.34 -23.81 9.61
N LYS A 24 -12.68 -23.34 8.52
CA LYS A 24 -11.42 -22.62 8.61
C LYS A 24 -11.61 -21.19 9.13
N TYR A 25 -12.71 -20.54 8.79
CA TYR A 25 -13.02 -19.15 9.13
C TYR A 25 -14.38 -19.01 9.79
N PRO A 26 -14.62 -19.62 10.97
CA PRO A 26 -15.96 -19.69 11.58
C PRO A 26 -16.53 -18.31 11.93
N ASN A 27 -15.68 -17.34 12.23
CA ASN A 27 -16.07 -15.99 12.63
C ASN A 27 -15.73 -14.92 11.55
N GLY A 28 -15.26 -15.35 10.36
CA GLY A 28 -14.76 -14.43 9.35
C GLY A 28 -13.51 -13.69 9.81
N ILE A 29 -13.41 -12.42 9.44
CA ILE A 29 -12.36 -11.50 9.90
C ILE A 29 -13.01 -10.23 10.46
N THR A 30 -12.42 -9.66 11.51
CA THR A 30 -12.80 -8.34 12.03
C THR A 30 -11.93 -7.31 11.37
N LEU A 31 -12.55 -6.34 10.70
CA LEU A 31 -11.84 -5.22 10.07
C LEU A 31 -11.70 -4.05 11.05
N SER A 32 -10.68 -3.21 10.85
CA SER A 32 -10.52 -1.97 11.59
C SER A 32 -11.74 -1.06 11.41
N PRO A 33 -12.01 -0.15 12.37
CA PRO A 33 -13.10 0.81 12.24
C PRO A 33 -13.04 1.64 10.95
N GLU A 34 -11.85 2.02 10.49
CA GLU A 34 -11.68 2.76 9.23
C GLU A 34 -12.11 1.94 8.01
N TYR A 35 -11.70 0.67 7.93
CA TYR A 35 -12.12 -0.21 6.83
C TYR A 35 -13.60 -0.57 6.91
N ALA A 36 -14.13 -0.77 8.12
CA ALA A 36 -15.56 -0.99 8.31
C ALA A 36 -16.37 0.21 7.82
N GLN A 37 -15.95 1.43 8.15
CA GLN A 37 -16.58 2.66 7.67
C GLN A 37 -16.52 2.76 6.13
N LEU A 38 -15.35 2.51 5.52
CA LEU A 38 -15.22 2.55 4.07
C LEU A 38 -16.15 1.56 3.38
N ILE A 39 -16.29 0.34 3.90
CA ILE A 39 -17.15 -0.68 3.31
C ILE A 39 -18.63 -0.30 3.46
N GLN A 40 -19.03 0.25 4.60
CA GLN A 40 -20.43 0.56 4.88
C GLN A 40 -20.89 1.88 4.28
N GLU A 41 -20.03 2.90 4.26
CA GLU A 41 -20.42 4.26 3.85
C GLU A 41 -19.93 4.62 2.44
N ASN A 42 -18.79 4.08 2.00
CA ASN A 42 -18.20 4.40 0.71
C ASN A 42 -17.30 3.29 0.16
N ILE A 43 -17.89 2.20 -0.24
CA ILE A 43 -17.19 1.01 -0.73
C ILE A 43 -16.31 1.30 -1.96
N LEU A 44 -16.66 2.30 -2.78
CA LEU A 44 -15.84 2.70 -3.92
C LEU A 44 -14.45 3.16 -3.46
N ARG A 45 -14.36 3.94 -2.39
CA ARG A 45 -13.06 4.35 -1.82
C ARG A 45 -12.22 3.17 -1.34
N PHE A 46 -12.87 2.13 -0.82
CA PHE A 46 -12.17 0.90 -0.46
C PHE A 46 -11.54 0.22 -1.68
N PHE A 47 -12.28 0.10 -2.79
CA PHE A 47 -11.75 -0.45 -4.05
C PHE A 47 -10.61 0.41 -4.62
N ILE A 48 -10.75 1.74 -4.61
CA ILE A 48 -9.70 2.65 -5.04
C ILE A 48 -8.43 2.47 -4.19
N ARG A 49 -8.57 2.34 -2.87
CA ARG A 49 -7.43 2.06 -1.97
C ARG A 49 -6.75 0.74 -2.32
N LEU A 50 -7.50 -0.32 -2.55
CA LEU A 50 -6.94 -1.62 -2.98
C LEU A 50 -6.29 -1.56 -4.37
N ALA A 51 -6.82 -0.74 -5.29
CA ALA A 51 -6.24 -0.57 -6.61
C ALA A 51 -4.84 0.08 -6.55
N ARG A 52 -4.54 0.90 -5.53
CA ARG A 52 -3.19 1.42 -5.27
C ARG A 52 -2.21 0.27 -4.97
N TYR A 53 -2.60 -0.64 -4.10
CA TYR A 53 -1.81 -1.85 -3.80
C TYR A 53 -1.69 -2.77 -5.00
N LYS A 54 -2.74 -2.91 -5.81
CA LYS A 54 -2.69 -3.66 -7.07
C LYS A 54 -1.64 -3.09 -8.03
N PHE A 55 -1.52 -1.76 -8.12
CA PHE A 55 -0.48 -1.12 -8.93
C PHE A 55 0.91 -1.46 -8.38
N VAL A 56 1.15 -1.27 -7.08
CA VAL A 56 2.43 -1.62 -6.44
C VAL A 56 2.78 -3.08 -6.68
N ALA A 57 1.82 -4.00 -6.51
CA ALA A 57 2.02 -5.43 -6.71
C ALA A 57 2.49 -5.79 -8.13
N LYS A 58 2.11 -4.99 -9.15
CA LYS A 58 2.59 -5.18 -10.52
C LYS A 58 4.04 -4.75 -10.73
N MET A 59 4.61 -3.99 -9.82
CA MET A 59 6.02 -3.59 -9.83
C MET A 59 6.92 -4.62 -9.11
N LEU A 60 6.34 -5.52 -8.29
CA LEU A 60 7.07 -6.48 -7.48
C LEU A 60 7.49 -7.72 -8.26
N LYS A 61 8.62 -8.29 -7.86
CA LYS A 61 9.09 -9.63 -8.24
C LYS A 61 8.85 -10.61 -7.09
N ARG A 62 8.68 -11.87 -7.41
CA ARG A 62 8.52 -12.95 -6.41
C ARG A 62 9.70 -13.07 -5.44
N SER A 63 10.88 -12.60 -5.83
CA SER A 63 12.10 -12.60 -5.01
C SER A 63 12.22 -11.42 -4.07
N ASP A 64 11.42 -10.37 -4.25
CA ASP A 64 11.60 -9.10 -3.55
C ASP A 64 11.23 -9.22 -2.05
N SER A 65 12.05 -8.60 -1.21
CA SER A 65 11.73 -8.24 0.16
C SER A 65 11.19 -6.80 0.18
N VAL A 66 10.04 -6.60 0.81
CA VAL A 66 9.32 -5.32 0.81
C VAL A 66 9.26 -4.75 2.23
N LEU A 67 9.57 -3.46 2.39
CA LEU A 67 9.24 -2.68 3.58
C LEU A 67 8.07 -1.77 3.24
N GLU A 68 6.94 -1.94 3.90
CA GLU A 68 5.81 -1.02 3.81
C GLU A 68 5.80 -0.09 5.04
N VAL A 69 5.90 1.21 4.78
CA VAL A 69 5.87 2.26 5.82
C VAL A 69 4.49 2.90 5.86
N GLY A 70 3.86 2.86 7.02
CA GLY A 70 2.46 3.24 7.19
C GLY A 70 1.52 2.10 6.77
N SER A 71 1.78 0.87 7.26
CA SER A 71 1.00 -0.32 6.87
C SER A 71 -0.44 -0.33 7.39
N GLY A 72 -0.75 0.53 8.36
CA GLY A 72 -2.05 0.58 9.00
C GLY A 72 -2.48 -0.81 9.50
N SER A 73 -3.75 -1.15 9.33
CA SER A 73 -4.31 -2.45 9.73
C SER A 73 -3.94 -3.63 8.79
N GLY A 74 -2.94 -3.47 7.93
CA GLY A 74 -2.21 -4.57 7.28
C GLY A 74 -2.83 -5.19 6.02
N ILE A 75 -4.02 -4.77 5.58
CA ILE A 75 -4.68 -5.35 4.39
C ILE A 75 -3.80 -5.18 3.14
N GLY A 76 -3.14 -4.02 3.00
CA GLY A 76 -2.20 -3.75 1.92
C GLY A 76 -1.01 -4.69 1.94
N SER A 77 -0.33 -4.82 3.09
CA SER A 77 0.80 -5.75 3.26
C SER A 77 0.43 -7.18 2.92
N MET A 78 -0.72 -7.66 3.40
CA MET A 78 -1.22 -9.00 3.07
C MET A 78 -1.48 -9.18 1.57
N PHE A 79 -1.96 -8.14 0.89
CA PHE A 79 -2.13 -8.19 -0.56
C PHE A 79 -0.77 -8.24 -1.28
N LEU A 80 0.19 -7.38 -0.91
CA LEU A 80 1.53 -7.36 -1.50
C LEU A 80 2.28 -8.67 -1.31
N SER A 81 2.11 -9.33 -0.16
CA SER A 81 2.79 -10.60 0.16
C SER A 81 2.48 -11.74 -0.79
N GLN A 82 1.38 -11.65 -1.54
CA GLN A 82 1.03 -12.62 -2.59
C GLN A 82 1.92 -12.46 -3.85
N HIS A 83 2.65 -11.35 -3.95
CA HIS A 83 3.40 -10.96 -5.16
C HIS A 83 4.91 -10.86 -4.93
N CYS A 84 5.40 -11.02 -3.69
CA CYS A 84 6.80 -10.92 -3.33
C CYS A 84 7.22 -12.06 -2.38
N LYS A 85 8.49 -12.06 -1.99
CA LYS A 85 9.06 -13.05 -1.06
C LYS A 85 8.59 -12.82 0.37
N HIS A 86 8.63 -11.57 0.82
CA HIS A 86 8.33 -11.21 2.20
C HIS A 86 7.96 -9.73 2.31
N VAL A 87 7.02 -9.39 3.19
CA VAL A 87 6.65 -8.02 3.53
C VAL A 87 6.92 -7.79 5.01
N THR A 88 7.58 -6.69 5.32
CA THR A 88 7.64 -6.12 6.67
C THR A 88 6.82 -4.84 6.66
N GLY A 89 5.66 -4.84 7.32
CA GLY A 89 4.82 -3.66 7.51
C GLY A 89 5.17 -2.96 8.82
N ILE A 90 5.36 -1.64 8.77
CA ILE A 90 5.55 -0.84 9.97
C ILE A 90 4.50 0.25 10.07
N ASP A 91 4.04 0.52 11.27
CA ASP A 91 3.18 1.66 11.57
C ASP A 91 3.49 2.20 12.99
N VAL A 92 3.33 3.50 13.18
CA VAL A 92 3.53 4.16 14.48
C VAL A 92 2.37 3.87 15.44
N LYS A 93 1.20 3.55 14.91
CA LYS A 93 -0.01 3.27 15.70
C LYS A 93 -0.03 1.81 16.11
N THR A 94 0.25 1.54 17.38
CA THR A 94 0.23 0.18 17.94
C THR A 94 -1.12 -0.52 17.72
N THR A 95 -2.23 0.20 17.81
CA THR A 95 -3.57 -0.35 17.58
C THR A 95 -3.76 -0.90 16.18
N GLU A 96 -3.30 -0.17 15.16
CA GLU A 96 -3.35 -0.61 13.75
C GLU A 96 -2.51 -1.88 13.54
N VAL A 97 -1.32 -1.93 14.16
CA VAL A 97 -0.43 -3.08 14.06
C VAL A 97 -1.02 -4.32 14.76
N GLU A 98 -1.66 -4.15 15.90
CA GLU A 98 -2.34 -5.28 16.59
C GLU A 98 -3.54 -5.79 15.78
N GLU A 99 -4.31 -4.92 15.14
CA GLU A 99 -5.36 -5.30 14.20
C GLU A 99 -4.78 -6.07 13.01
N ALA A 100 -3.67 -5.57 12.42
CA ALA A 100 -2.97 -6.23 11.33
C ALA A 100 -2.50 -7.64 11.69
N LYS A 101 -1.93 -7.81 12.88
CA LYS A 101 -1.52 -9.13 13.40
C LYS A 101 -2.74 -10.03 13.63
N GLY A 102 -3.84 -9.47 14.11
CA GLY A 102 -5.08 -10.22 14.41
C GLY A 102 -5.74 -10.84 13.17
N ILE A 103 -5.62 -10.18 12.02
CA ILE A 103 -6.20 -10.67 10.76
C ILE A 103 -5.20 -11.41 9.87
N ASN A 104 -3.89 -11.32 10.16
CA ASN A 104 -2.85 -11.92 9.34
C ASN A 104 -2.75 -13.42 9.56
N ILE A 105 -2.88 -14.18 8.49
CA ILE A 105 -2.66 -15.64 8.46
C ILE A 105 -1.49 -16.03 7.55
N ARG A 106 -0.71 -15.05 7.06
CA ARG A 106 0.37 -15.29 6.11
C ARG A 106 1.71 -15.38 6.83
N GLU A 107 2.46 -16.42 6.54
CA GLU A 107 3.78 -16.67 7.12
C GLU A 107 4.86 -15.71 6.59
N ASN A 108 4.62 -15.06 5.43
CA ASN A 108 5.56 -14.15 4.79
C ASN A 108 5.22 -12.66 5.00
N VAL A 109 4.52 -12.34 6.10
CA VAL A 109 4.23 -10.95 6.51
C VAL A 109 4.51 -10.78 7.99
N ASP A 110 5.35 -9.81 8.32
CA ASP A 110 5.58 -9.34 9.69
C ASP A 110 5.05 -7.93 9.87
N PHE A 111 4.52 -7.64 11.06
CA PHE A 111 4.07 -6.30 11.44
C PHE A 111 4.80 -5.82 12.70
N ILE A 112 5.34 -4.58 12.63
CA ILE A 112 6.12 -3.95 13.69
C ILE A 112 5.51 -2.58 14.03
N ALA A 113 5.14 -2.39 15.32
CA ALA A 113 4.71 -1.08 15.82
C ALA A 113 5.95 -0.25 16.15
N GLN A 114 6.38 0.59 15.19
CA GLN A 114 7.58 1.41 15.36
C GLN A 114 7.57 2.61 14.41
N ASP A 115 8.15 3.72 14.88
CA ASP A 115 8.45 4.87 14.03
C ASP A 115 9.59 4.51 13.07
N LEU A 116 9.45 4.89 11.80
CA LEU A 116 10.48 4.71 10.78
C LEU A 116 11.81 5.36 11.19
N PHE A 117 11.76 6.49 11.90
CA PHE A 117 12.96 7.23 12.34
C PHE A 117 13.75 6.50 13.43
N GLU A 118 13.10 5.60 14.15
CA GLU A 118 13.69 4.77 15.19
C GLU A 118 13.95 3.34 14.74
N LEU A 119 13.54 3.00 13.52
CA LEU A 119 13.65 1.66 12.97
C LEU A 119 15.11 1.26 12.74
N THR A 120 15.55 0.21 13.43
CA THR A 120 16.88 -0.36 13.30
C THR A 120 16.78 -1.78 12.77
N LEU A 121 16.78 -1.92 11.45
CA LEU A 121 16.84 -3.22 10.78
C LEU A 121 18.18 -3.32 10.04
N GLU A 122 18.98 -4.34 10.30
CA GLU A 122 20.22 -4.60 9.56
C GLU A 122 19.96 -4.94 8.09
N LYS A 123 18.81 -5.56 7.83
CA LYS A 123 18.38 -5.97 6.49
C LYS A 123 18.01 -4.76 5.65
N LYS A 124 18.47 -4.76 4.38
CA LYS A 124 17.97 -3.87 3.33
C LYS A 124 16.87 -4.55 2.55
N PHE A 125 15.98 -3.74 1.98
CA PHE A 125 14.82 -4.19 1.23
C PHE A 125 14.98 -3.89 -0.26
N ASP A 126 14.52 -4.81 -1.10
CA ASP A 126 14.50 -4.63 -2.55
C ASP A 126 13.50 -3.53 -2.95
N VAL A 127 12.40 -3.42 -2.18
CA VAL A 127 11.39 -2.39 -2.37
C VAL A 127 11.01 -1.77 -1.02
N VAL A 128 10.98 -0.43 -0.98
CA VAL A 128 10.38 0.33 0.12
C VAL A 128 9.16 1.06 -0.44
N VAL A 129 8.02 0.91 0.19
CA VAL A 129 6.76 1.51 -0.24
C VAL A 129 6.10 2.28 0.88
N SER A 130 5.55 3.44 0.56
CA SER A 130 4.65 4.19 1.45
C SER A 130 3.49 4.78 0.64
N LEU A 131 2.29 4.49 1.07
CA LEU A 131 1.06 4.99 0.45
C LEU A 131 0.25 5.76 1.49
N ASP A 132 -0.17 6.97 1.14
CA ASP A 132 -0.97 7.84 2.03
C ASP A 132 -0.25 8.16 3.37
N VAL A 133 1.04 8.51 3.32
CA VAL A 133 1.86 8.84 4.51
C VAL A 133 2.50 10.22 4.41
N ILE A 134 3.17 10.53 3.29
CA ILE A 134 4.00 11.73 3.15
C ILE A 134 3.18 13.03 3.28
N GLU A 135 1.90 13.02 2.94
CA GLU A 135 0.99 14.15 3.08
C GLU A 135 0.69 14.54 4.53
N HIS A 136 0.92 13.64 5.48
CA HIS A 136 0.77 13.91 6.91
C HIS A 136 2.00 14.55 7.53
N LEU A 137 3.06 14.75 6.76
CA LEU A 137 4.34 15.26 7.23
C LEU A 137 4.56 16.71 6.82
N SER A 138 5.20 17.50 7.71
CA SER A 138 5.74 18.81 7.30
C SER A 138 6.84 18.62 6.27
N GLU A 139 7.18 19.66 5.51
CA GLU A 139 8.24 19.61 4.49
C GLU A 139 9.58 19.09 5.05
N GLN A 140 9.99 19.61 6.20
CA GLN A 140 11.21 19.14 6.88
C GLN A 140 11.15 17.66 7.23
N LYS A 141 10.01 17.19 7.77
CA LYS A 141 9.83 15.77 8.09
C LYS A 141 9.75 14.89 6.85
N ALA A 142 9.18 15.38 5.76
CA ALA A 142 9.14 14.65 4.49
C ALA A 142 10.55 14.38 3.94
N HIS A 143 11.49 15.35 4.07
CA HIS A 143 12.88 15.13 3.77
C HIS A 143 13.53 14.04 4.64
N GLN A 144 13.33 14.10 5.95
CA GLN A 144 13.83 13.09 6.87
C GLN A 144 13.22 11.71 6.57
N PHE A 145 11.94 11.66 6.26
CA PHE A 145 11.19 10.46 5.92
C PHE A 145 11.75 9.75 4.67
N LEU A 146 11.98 10.48 3.59
CA LEU A 146 12.59 9.92 2.38
C LEU A 146 14.02 9.45 2.63
N GLY A 147 14.81 10.20 3.41
CA GLY A 147 16.14 9.79 3.84
C GLY A 147 16.12 8.49 4.66
N ALA A 148 15.19 8.36 5.60
CA ALA A 148 15.01 7.14 6.39
C ALA A 148 14.54 5.95 5.53
N GLN A 149 13.57 6.16 4.61
CA GLN A 149 13.15 5.11 3.67
C GLN A 149 14.32 4.62 2.81
N THR A 150 15.10 5.54 2.24
CA THR A 150 16.26 5.17 1.40
C THR A 150 17.38 4.55 2.22
N SER A 151 17.50 4.84 3.52
CA SER A 151 18.46 4.16 4.39
C SER A 151 18.18 2.66 4.51
N HIS A 152 16.92 2.24 4.42
CA HIS A 152 16.51 0.83 4.43
C HIS A 152 16.47 0.19 3.04
N LEU A 153 16.63 0.98 1.96
CA LEU A 153 16.61 0.50 0.60
C LEU A 153 17.93 -0.15 0.19
N ALA A 154 17.89 -1.25 -0.54
CA ALA A 154 19.05 -1.81 -1.22
C ALA A 154 19.56 -0.85 -2.32
N ASP A 155 20.85 -0.92 -2.69
CA ASP A 155 21.45 0.04 -3.64
C ASP A 155 20.74 0.05 -4.99
N ALA A 156 20.36 -1.10 -5.52
CA ALA A 156 19.58 -1.24 -6.76
C ALA A 156 18.06 -1.32 -6.49
N GLY A 157 17.62 -0.96 -5.29
CA GLY A 157 16.23 -1.10 -4.85
C GLY A 157 15.30 -0.06 -5.48
N MET A 158 14.01 -0.27 -5.25
CA MET A 158 12.92 0.58 -5.74
C MET A 158 12.17 1.21 -4.57
N LEU A 159 12.09 2.55 -4.56
CA LEU A 159 11.29 3.33 -3.63
C LEU A 159 9.97 3.72 -4.29
N ILE A 160 8.85 3.38 -3.69
CA ILE A 160 7.51 3.76 -4.20
C ILE A 160 6.83 4.65 -3.17
N VAL A 161 6.49 5.86 -3.59
CA VAL A 161 5.71 6.81 -2.79
C VAL A 161 4.40 7.10 -3.49
N GLY A 162 3.28 6.90 -2.80
CA GLY A 162 1.95 7.25 -3.28
C GLY A 162 1.30 8.26 -2.35
N THR A 163 0.68 9.31 -2.93
CA THR A 163 0.05 10.40 -2.16
C THR A 163 -1.08 11.07 -2.95
N PRO A 164 -2.15 11.56 -2.30
CA PRO A 164 -3.15 12.38 -2.96
C PRO A 164 -2.55 13.64 -3.60
N SER A 165 -3.07 14.00 -4.77
CA SER A 165 -2.63 15.23 -5.44
C SER A 165 -3.18 16.47 -4.74
N ILE A 166 -2.47 17.60 -4.83
CA ILE A 166 -2.97 18.88 -4.34
C ILE A 166 -4.30 19.28 -5.01
N TYR A 167 -4.51 18.85 -6.26
CA TYR A 167 -5.73 19.15 -7.02
C TYR A 167 -6.95 18.36 -6.54
N SER A 168 -6.73 17.24 -5.82
CA SER A 168 -7.80 16.46 -5.19
C SER A 168 -8.25 17.05 -3.84
N TYR A 169 -7.45 17.94 -3.23
CA TYR A 169 -7.69 18.44 -1.87
C TYR A 169 -9.11 18.95 -1.62
N PRO A 170 -9.74 19.78 -2.51
CA PRO A 170 -11.09 20.29 -2.29
C PRO A 170 -12.19 19.21 -2.25
N TYR A 171 -11.89 18.01 -2.74
CA TYR A 171 -12.82 16.88 -2.85
C TYR A 171 -12.54 15.77 -1.84
N GLN A 172 -11.52 15.93 -1.02
CA GLN A 172 -11.18 14.96 0.03
C GLN A 172 -12.19 15.02 1.17
N SER A 173 -12.24 13.94 1.97
CA SER A 173 -13.10 13.92 3.16
C SER A 173 -12.63 14.95 4.20
N ALA A 174 -13.53 15.39 5.08
CA ALA A 174 -13.17 16.28 6.18
C ALA A 174 -12.04 15.71 7.05
N LEU A 175 -12.03 14.39 7.27
CA LEU A 175 -10.96 13.69 8.00
C LEU A 175 -9.61 13.82 7.26
N SER A 176 -9.58 13.59 5.94
CA SER A 176 -8.36 13.74 5.15
C SER A 176 -7.87 15.19 5.14
N GLN A 177 -8.77 16.16 4.92
CA GLN A 177 -8.40 17.58 4.95
C GLN A 177 -7.84 18.01 6.31
N ALA A 178 -8.37 17.49 7.41
CA ALA A 178 -7.90 17.79 8.75
C ALA A 178 -6.53 17.16 9.08
N SER A 179 -6.21 16.03 8.46
CA SER A 179 -4.98 15.27 8.73
C SER A 179 -3.84 15.54 7.74
N HIS A 180 -4.13 16.05 6.54
CA HIS A 180 -3.11 16.34 5.54
C HIS A 180 -2.41 17.66 5.83
N VAL A 181 -1.15 17.59 6.21
CA VAL A 181 -0.30 18.76 6.49
C VAL A 181 0.18 19.40 5.19
N LYS A 182 0.51 18.58 4.17
CA LYS A 182 0.99 19.05 2.88
C LYS A 182 0.53 18.12 1.75
N CYS A 183 -0.25 18.66 0.81
CA CYS A 183 -0.52 18.00 -0.46
C CYS A 183 0.50 18.46 -1.51
N TYR A 184 0.93 17.56 -2.38
CA TYR A 184 1.98 17.79 -3.36
C TYR A 184 1.40 18.03 -4.76
N ASP A 185 2.06 18.92 -5.55
CA ASP A 185 2.02 18.85 -7.00
C ASP A 185 3.05 17.83 -7.49
N LEU A 186 2.81 17.22 -8.65
CA LEU A 186 3.69 16.17 -9.17
C LEU A 186 5.14 16.64 -9.43
N PRO A 187 5.39 17.82 -10.04
CA PRO A 187 6.74 18.34 -10.18
C PRO A 187 7.50 18.50 -8.87
N GLU A 188 6.82 18.99 -7.83
CA GLU A 188 7.38 19.15 -6.48
C GLU A 188 7.78 17.81 -5.86
N LEU A 189 6.89 16.80 -5.96
CA LEU A 189 7.16 15.46 -5.43
C LEU A 189 8.31 14.77 -6.19
N LEU A 190 8.39 14.96 -7.51
CA LEU A 190 9.50 14.46 -8.33
C LEU A 190 10.84 15.11 -7.94
N GLU A 191 10.87 16.42 -7.75
CA GLU A 191 12.06 17.15 -7.31
C GLU A 191 12.49 16.66 -5.92
N LEU A 192 11.55 16.53 -4.99
CA LEU A 192 11.82 16.06 -3.64
C LEU A 192 12.42 14.65 -3.66
N MET A 193 11.79 13.71 -4.33
CA MET A 193 12.29 12.32 -4.42
C MET A 193 13.61 12.23 -5.18
N GLY A 194 13.80 13.04 -6.22
CA GLY A 194 15.05 13.11 -6.99
C GLY A 194 16.29 13.48 -6.18
N LYS A 195 16.14 13.97 -4.94
CA LYS A 195 17.26 14.23 -4.02
C LYS A 195 17.81 12.93 -3.41
N TYR A 196 17.02 11.86 -3.36
CA TYR A 196 17.32 10.60 -2.65
C TYR A 196 17.56 9.40 -3.57
N VAL A 197 17.04 9.45 -4.81
CA VAL A 197 17.15 8.37 -5.79
C VAL A 197 17.73 8.87 -7.11
N GLN A 198 18.37 7.97 -7.88
CA GLN A 198 19.07 8.34 -9.12
C GLN A 198 18.10 8.67 -10.25
N ARG A 199 16.98 7.97 -10.34
CA ARG A 199 15.97 8.13 -11.39
C ARG A 199 14.57 8.02 -10.81
N THR A 200 13.65 8.84 -11.30
CA THR A 200 12.21 8.78 -10.94
C THR A 200 11.35 8.55 -12.17
N ILE A 201 10.25 7.83 -11.98
CA ILE A 201 9.14 7.69 -12.93
C ILE A 201 7.86 8.01 -12.18
N ALA A 202 6.94 8.75 -12.79
CA ALA A 202 5.68 9.14 -12.19
C ALA A 202 4.47 8.60 -12.94
N PHE A 203 3.43 8.31 -12.17
CA PHE A 203 2.11 7.96 -12.67
C PHE A 203 1.05 8.77 -11.94
N SER A 204 -0.03 9.06 -12.66
CA SER A 204 -1.26 9.62 -12.13
C SER A 204 -2.29 8.52 -11.95
N MET A 205 -3.22 8.70 -11.01
CA MET A 205 -4.32 7.77 -10.83
C MET A 205 -5.63 8.53 -10.62
N ASN A 206 -6.68 8.08 -11.31
CA ASN A 206 -8.07 8.46 -11.09
C ASN A 206 -8.88 7.19 -10.92
N ASP A 207 -9.71 7.13 -9.88
CA ASP A 207 -10.40 5.91 -9.46
C ASP A 207 -9.42 4.72 -9.35
N GLU A 208 -9.63 3.63 -10.08
CA GLU A 208 -8.73 2.47 -10.12
C GLU A 208 -7.74 2.51 -11.29
N LEU A 209 -7.82 3.52 -12.16
CA LEU A 209 -7.00 3.62 -13.35
C LEU A 209 -5.71 4.40 -13.10
N VAL A 210 -4.58 3.73 -13.28
CA VAL A 210 -3.25 4.36 -13.29
C VAL A 210 -2.86 4.70 -14.73
N HIS A 211 -2.38 5.93 -14.95
CA HIS A 211 -2.08 6.49 -16.26
C HIS A 211 -0.92 7.50 -16.21
N THR A 212 -0.47 7.95 -17.40
CA THR A 212 0.55 9.00 -17.57
C THR A 212 -0.03 10.29 -18.13
N GLY A 213 -1.31 10.54 -17.89
CA GLY A 213 -2.02 11.74 -18.37
C GLY A 213 -1.60 13.02 -17.64
N HIS A 214 -2.29 14.11 -17.95
CA HIS A 214 -1.99 15.43 -17.39
C HIS A 214 -2.16 15.43 -15.86
N HIS A 215 -1.05 15.63 -15.14
CA HIS A 215 -0.97 15.46 -13.69
C HIS A 215 -1.93 16.35 -12.89
N LYS A 216 -2.27 17.55 -13.40
CA LYS A 216 -3.24 18.45 -12.73
C LYS A 216 -4.67 17.93 -12.72
N MET A 217 -4.98 16.93 -13.53
CA MET A 217 -6.27 16.23 -13.53
C MET A 217 -6.27 14.98 -12.66
N ALA A 218 -5.12 14.64 -12.06
CA ALA A 218 -4.98 13.45 -11.27
C ALA A 218 -5.54 13.62 -9.86
N TRP A 219 -6.15 12.57 -9.36
CA TRP A 219 -6.60 12.47 -7.98
C TRP A 219 -5.47 12.05 -7.04
N TYR A 220 -4.55 11.22 -7.55
CA TYR A 220 -3.46 10.60 -6.78
C TYR A 220 -2.21 10.45 -7.65
N TYR A 221 -1.04 10.52 -7.02
CA TYR A 221 0.24 10.30 -7.67
C TYR A 221 0.95 9.08 -7.12
N PHE A 222 1.64 8.37 -8.02
CA PHE A 222 2.73 7.48 -7.65
C PHE A 222 4.03 8.02 -8.22
N VAL A 223 5.06 8.12 -7.39
CA VAL A 223 6.42 8.35 -7.84
C VAL A 223 7.27 7.14 -7.46
N ILE A 224 7.89 6.53 -8.46
CA ILE A 224 8.77 5.38 -8.31
C ILE A 224 10.20 5.86 -8.51
N GLY A 225 11.05 5.64 -7.51
CA GLY A 225 12.46 5.94 -7.51
C GLY A 225 13.29 4.68 -7.68
N PHE A 226 14.37 4.76 -8.45
CA PHE A 226 15.31 3.66 -8.69
C PHE A 226 16.73 4.09 -8.35
N GLY A 227 17.45 3.18 -7.70
CA GLY A 227 18.85 3.39 -7.32
C GLY A 227 18.99 4.45 -6.22
N LYS A 228 19.55 4.07 -5.11
CA LYS A 228 19.87 4.97 -4.00
C LYS A 228 20.97 5.96 -4.39
N LYS A 229 20.89 7.22 -3.96
CA LYS A 229 21.97 8.21 -4.04
C LYS A 229 22.86 8.17 -2.81
#